data_b9b646d0754db62837e4bf258db3a0e0
#
_entry.id   b9b646d0754db62837e4bf258db3a0e0
#
_cell.length_a   1.000
_cell.length_b   1.000
_cell.length_c   1.000
_cell.angle_alpha   90.00
_cell.angle_beta   90.00
_cell.angle_gamma   90.00
#
_symmetry.space_group_name_H-M   'P 1'
#
loop_
_entity.id
_entity.type
_entity.pdbx_description
1 polymer ?
#
loop_
_entity_poly.entity_id
_entity_poly.type
_entity_poly.pdbx_seq_one_letter_code
_entity_poly.pdbx_strand_id
1 'polypeptide(L)'
;MFYMRYYDTNDHIRMRVNSRSFDNNFSLYLSVVRDLLPMLIEKGIVSDIEVSSYKPEVNRYGGPNLIHYAEEIFCKESILFMNHIISLSENERLVCATYLVLYYLNYFFKDEVTKCSFLLENYTGKYKKEFKNLPIDLPIEYMKSLKGVASALDRYDYFQEMDKYLTSYMEEYNRFDSTNDLYNTKFNLVGSFLHLSMNRLNGINREFEEKVYCFAYYTLNAQQYIE
;
A
#
# COMPACT_ATOMS: atom_id res chain seq x y z
N MET A 1 -6.87 -8.87 -9.01
CA MET A 1 -5.82 -9.67 -8.34
C MET A 1 -4.96 -8.78 -7.48
N PHE A 2 -4.66 -9.18 -6.26
CA PHE A 2 -3.67 -8.52 -5.41
C PHE A 2 -2.83 -9.54 -4.64
N TYR A 3 -1.66 -9.10 -4.15
CA TYR A 3 -0.76 -9.97 -3.39
C TYR A 3 -0.35 -9.32 -2.06
N MET A 4 0.11 -10.18 -1.14
CA MET A 4 0.71 -9.80 0.14
C MET A 4 1.87 -10.74 0.42
N ARG A 5 2.89 -10.26 1.11
CA ARG A 5 4.03 -11.05 1.57
C ARG A 5 3.83 -11.45 3.02
N TYR A 6 4.11 -12.68 3.35
CA TYR A 6 3.98 -13.22 4.70
C TYR A 6 5.25 -13.95 5.12
N TYR A 7 5.48 -13.90 6.41
CA TYR A 7 6.50 -14.68 7.10
C TYR A 7 5.87 -15.18 8.40
N ASP A 8 5.43 -16.42 8.42
CA ASP A 8 4.99 -17.11 9.63
C ASP A 8 5.95 -18.25 9.97
N THR A 9 5.98 -19.33 9.18
CA THR A 9 6.99 -20.38 9.26
C THR A 9 8.07 -20.24 8.21
N ASN A 10 7.72 -19.75 7.02
CA ASN A 10 8.60 -19.50 5.88
C ASN A 10 8.13 -18.26 5.12
N ASP A 11 9.02 -17.66 4.34
CA ASP A 11 8.65 -16.61 3.39
C ASP A 11 7.67 -17.13 2.35
N HIS A 12 6.52 -16.50 2.22
CA HIS A 12 5.55 -16.83 1.20
C HIS A 12 4.75 -15.62 0.70
N ILE A 13 4.21 -15.75 -0.50
CA ILE A 13 3.34 -14.76 -1.11
C ILE A 13 1.92 -15.30 -1.13
N ARG A 14 0.99 -14.57 -0.54
CA ARG A 14 -0.44 -14.85 -0.66
C ARG A 14 -1.01 -14.01 -1.80
N MET A 15 -1.43 -14.70 -2.85
CA MET A 15 -2.07 -14.07 -3.99
C MET A 15 -3.58 -14.26 -3.90
N ARG A 16 -4.34 -13.18 -4.11
CA ARG A 16 -5.80 -13.18 -4.14
C ARG A 16 -6.26 -12.92 -5.56
N VAL A 17 -6.93 -13.90 -6.13
CA VAL A 17 -7.47 -13.81 -7.48
C VAL A 17 -8.99 -13.88 -7.38
N ASN A 18 -9.66 -12.87 -7.91
CA ASN A 18 -11.11 -12.87 -8.07
C ASN A 18 -11.42 -12.89 -9.56
N SER A 19 -12.15 -13.87 -10.00
CA SER A 19 -12.76 -13.93 -11.33
C SER A 19 -14.27 -14.13 -11.16
N ARG A 20 -15.03 -13.50 -12.02
CA ARG A 20 -16.49 -13.68 -12.06
C ARG A 20 -16.92 -15.07 -12.53
N SER A 21 -15.98 -15.87 -13.05
CA SER A 21 -16.20 -17.22 -13.55
C SER A 21 -15.31 -18.21 -12.81
N PHE A 22 -15.92 -19.26 -12.25
CA PHE A 22 -15.20 -20.39 -11.64
C PHE A 22 -14.25 -21.05 -12.64
N ASP A 23 -14.70 -21.24 -13.89
CA ASP A 23 -13.92 -21.88 -14.94
C ASP A 23 -12.63 -21.09 -15.26
N ASN A 24 -12.70 -19.76 -15.26
CA ASN A 24 -11.52 -18.91 -15.46
C ASN A 24 -10.52 -19.03 -14.31
N ASN A 25 -11.00 -19.10 -13.06
CA ASN A 25 -10.14 -19.29 -11.89
C ASN A 25 -9.47 -20.67 -11.92
N PHE A 26 -10.21 -21.69 -12.26
CA PHE A 26 -9.71 -23.06 -12.34
C PHE A 26 -8.71 -23.23 -13.49
N SER A 27 -8.98 -22.65 -14.65
CA SER A 27 -8.06 -22.64 -15.79
C SER A 27 -6.76 -21.91 -15.49
N LEU A 28 -6.85 -20.76 -14.79
CA LEU A 28 -5.66 -20.02 -14.33
C LEU A 28 -4.84 -20.86 -13.35
N TYR A 29 -5.48 -21.48 -12.36
CA TYR A 29 -4.81 -22.37 -11.43
C TYR A 29 -4.08 -23.52 -12.14
N LEU A 30 -4.76 -24.22 -13.06
CA LEU A 30 -4.15 -25.30 -13.83
C LEU A 30 -2.95 -24.84 -14.64
N SER A 31 -3.01 -23.66 -15.26
CA SER A 31 -1.86 -23.14 -16.03
C SER A 31 -0.68 -22.81 -15.12
N VAL A 32 -0.91 -22.24 -13.94
CA VAL A 32 0.14 -21.95 -12.95
C VAL A 32 0.80 -23.27 -12.48
N VAL A 33 -0.01 -24.27 -12.11
CA VAL A 33 0.51 -25.53 -11.58
C VAL A 33 1.23 -26.33 -12.65
N ARG A 34 0.70 -26.37 -13.89
CA ARG A 34 1.29 -27.17 -14.98
C ARG A 34 2.49 -26.51 -15.62
N ASP A 35 2.41 -25.19 -15.87
CA ASP A 35 3.34 -24.51 -16.77
C ASP A 35 4.39 -23.70 -16.00
N LEU A 36 4.02 -23.06 -14.90
CA LEU A 36 4.90 -22.17 -14.17
C LEU A 36 5.57 -22.82 -12.95
N LEU A 37 4.82 -23.57 -12.16
CA LEU A 37 5.31 -24.12 -10.89
C LEU A 37 6.53 -25.04 -11.08
N PRO A 38 6.57 -25.99 -12.05
CA PRO A 38 7.74 -26.86 -12.21
C PRO A 38 9.02 -26.06 -12.47
N MET A 39 8.94 -25.02 -13.31
CA MET A 39 10.06 -24.13 -13.60
C MET A 39 10.54 -23.35 -12.36
N LEU A 40 9.62 -22.90 -11.50
CA LEU A 40 9.95 -22.15 -10.29
C LEU A 40 10.56 -23.06 -9.22
N ILE A 41 10.11 -24.32 -9.11
CA ILE A 41 10.70 -25.34 -8.23
C ILE A 41 12.09 -25.71 -8.70
N GLU A 42 12.28 -25.98 -9.99
CA GLU A 42 13.59 -26.33 -10.59
C GLU A 42 14.63 -25.22 -10.33
N LYS A 43 14.19 -23.94 -10.38
CA LYS A 43 15.06 -22.79 -10.08
C LYS A 43 15.23 -22.52 -8.59
N GLY A 44 14.60 -23.28 -7.70
CA GLY A 44 14.63 -23.08 -6.26
C GLY A 44 13.95 -21.78 -5.79
N ILE A 45 13.06 -21.18 -6.61
CA ILE A 45 12.35 -19.93 -6.30
C ILE A 45 11.13 -20.21 -5.42
N VAL A 46 10.44 -21.33 -5.67
CA VAL A 46 9.25 -21.77 -4.94
C VAL A 46 9.45 -23.23 -4.54
N SER A 47 9.08 -23.56 -3.31
CA SER A 47 9.12 -24.95 -2.81
C SER A 47 7.78 -25.66 -2.97
N ASP A 48 6.68 -24.92 -2.82
CA ASP A 48 5.33 -25.48 -2.85
C ASP A 48 4.29 -24.40 -3.20
N ILE A 49 3.07 -24.83 -3.51
CA ILE A 49 1.91 -23.98 -3.71
C ILE A 49 0.68 -24.59 -3.02
N GLU A 50 0.01 -23.76 -2.24
CA GLU A 50 -1.24 -24.12 -1.58
C GLU A 50 -2.40 -23.31 -2.15
N VAL A 51 -3.55 -23.96 -2.36
CA VAL A 51 -4.80 -23.29 -2.75
C VAL A 51 -5.78 -23.35 -1.60
N SER A 52 -6.21 -22.19 -1.15
CA SER A 52 -7.18 -22.07 -0.07
C SER A 52 -8.27 -21.05 -0.39
N SER A 53 -9.39 -21.14 0.32
CA SER A 53 -10.46 -20.16 0.20
C SER A 53 -10.05 -18.83 0.80
N TYR A 54 -10.37 -17.75 0.09
CA TYR A 54 -10.17 -16.40 0.61
C TYR A 54 -11.30 -15.99 1.57
N LYS A 55 -10.92 -15.50 2.74
CA LYS A 55 -11.83 -14.85 3.69
C LYS A 55 -11.43 -13.39 3.83
N PRO A 56 -12.26 -12.44 3.34
CA PRO A 56 -11.99 -11.01 3.46
C PRO A 56 -11.90 -10.56 4.92
N GLU A 57 -10.97 -9.67 5.22
CA GLU A 57 -10.83 -9.03 6.54
C GLU A 57 -11.83 -7.86 6.69
N VAL A 58 -13.13 -8.17 6.59
CA VAL A 58 -14.24 -7.22 6.47
C VAL A 58 -14.17 -6.14 7.56
N ASN A 59 -14.04 -6.54 8.82
CA ASN A 59 -14.02 -5.59 9.95
C ASN A 59 -12.79 -4.68 9.94
N ARG A 60 -11.65 -5.20 9.48
CA ARG A 60 -10.39 -4.46 9.40
C ARG A 60 -10.48 -3.29 8.43
N TYR A 61 -11.25 -3.45 7.34
CA TYR A 61 -11.40 -2.45 6.29
C TYR A 61 -12.76 -1.75 6.31
N GLY A 62 -13.37 -1.61 7.50
CA GLY A 62 -14.51 -0.75 7.72
C GLY A 62 -15.88 -1.39 7.49
N GLY A 63 -15.94 -2.70 7.27
CA GLY A 63 -17.21 -3.41 7.18
C GLY A 63 -17.57 -3.94 5.78
N PRO A 64 -18.73 -4.62 5.67
CA PRO A 64 -19.12 -5.34 4.44
C PRO A 64 -19.32 -4.42 3.23
N ASN A 65 -19.70 -3.17 3.45
CA ASN A 65 -19.93 -2.19 2.38
C ASN A 65 -18.66 -1.54 1.86
N LEU A 66 -17.54 -1.61 2.62
CA LEU A 66 -16.27 -0.96 2.30
C LEU A 66 -15.22 -1.92 1.75
N ILE A 67 -15.30 -3.20 2.11
CA ILE A 67 -14.26 -4.18 1.78
C ILE A 67 -14.01 -4.31 0.27
N HIS A 68 -15.01 -4.20 -0.58
CA HIS A 68 -14.85 -4.32 -2.02
C HIS A 68 -14.04 -3.14 -2.61
N TYR A 69 -14.20 -1.91 -2.09
CA TYR A 69 -13.37 -0.77 -2.49
C TYR A 69 -11.92 -0.97 -2.03
N ALA A 70 -11.71 -1.47 -0.80
CA ALA A 70 -10.37 -1.77 -0.31
C ALA A 70 -9.66 -2.81 -1.17
N GLU A 71 -10.34 -3.88 -1.58
CA GLU A 71 -9.78 -4.91 -2.46
C GLU A 71 -9.44 -4.37 -3.86
N GLU A 72 -10.24 -3.46 -4.42
CA GLU A 72 -9.93 -2.79 -5.68
C GLU A 72 -8.68 -1.90 -5.55
N ILE A 73 -8.56 -1.15 -4.46
CA ILE A 73 -7.35 -0.38 -4.15
C ILE A 73 -6.13 -1.30 -4.08
N PHE A 74 -6.23 -2.44 -3.37
CA PHE A 74 -5.14 -3.43 -3.29
C PHE A 74 -4.77 -4.00 -4.66
N CYS A 75 -5.75 -4.22 -5.53
CA CYS A 75 -5.51 -4.67 -6.90
C CYS A 75 -4.70 -3.63 -7.69
N LYS A 76 -5.10 -2.36 -7.63
CA LYS A 76 -4.40 -1.28 -8.34
C LYS A 76 -2.99 -1.07 -7.82
N GLU A 77 -2.80 -1.02 -6.49
CA GLU A 77 -1.47 -0.95 -5.90
C GLU A 77 -0.58 -2.15 -6.28
N SER A 78 -1.13 -3.36 -6.26
CA SER A 78 -0.36 -4.55 -6.63
C SER A 78 0.16 -4.47 -8.07
N ILE A 79 -0.67 -4.02 -9.01
CA ILE A 79 -0.28 -3.82 -10.40
C ILE A 79 0.78 -2.72 -10.51
N LEU A 80 0.58 -1.59 -9.84
CA LEU A 80 1.54 -0.48 -9.80
C LEU A 80 2.91 -0.95 -9.30
N PHE A 81 2.93 -1.69 -8.19
CA PHE A 81 4.18 -2.13 -7.56
C PHE A 81 4.90 -3.17 -8.43
N MET A 82 4.19 -4.14 -8.99
CA MET A 82 4.79 -5.14 -9.88
C MET A 82 5.38 -4.52 -11.15
N ASN A 83 4.71 -3.57 -11.76
CA ASN A 83 5.12 -3.02 -13.04
C ASN A 83 6.21 -1.94 -12.92
N HIS A 84 6.24 -1.18 -11.80
CA HIS A 84 7.04 0.05 -11.75
C HIS A 84 7.95 0.16 -10.53
N ILE A 85 7.63 -0.51 -9.42
CA ILE A 85 8.33 -0.27 -8.15
C ILE A 85 9.29 -1.41 -7.79
N ILE A 86 9.03 -2.63 -8.26
CA ILE A 86 9.86 -3.78 -7.93
C ILE A 86 11.33 -3.62 -8.36
N SER A 87 11.57 -2.87 -9.43
CA SER A 87 12.92 -2.60 -9.97
C SER A 87 13.64 -1.43 -9.31
N LEU A 88 12.97 -0.69 -8.42
CA LEU A 88 13.56 0.48 -7.76
C LEU A 88 14.60 0.06 -6.70
N SER A 89 15.61 0.90 -6.52
CA SER A 89 16.55 0.81 -5.40
C SER A 89 15.83 1.01 -4.07
N GLU A 90 16.49 0.65 -2.97
CA GLU A 90 15.92 0.79 -1.62
C GLU A 90 15.56 2.26 -1.31
N ASN A 91 16.42 3.20 -1.67
CA ASN A 91 16.17 4.63 -1.48
C ASN A 91 14.97 5.12 -2.28
N GLU A 92 14.85 4.72 -3.54
CA GLU A 92 13.70 5.06 -4.37
C GLU A 92 12.41 4.46 -3.82
N ARG A 93 12.44 3.21 -3.34
CA ARG A 93 11.28 2.61 -2.66
C ARG A 93 10.88 3.34 -1.38
N LEU A 94 11.87 3.77 -0.58
CA LEU A 94 11.62 4.56 0.63
C LEU A 94 10.87 5.85 0.33
N VAL A 95 11.24 6.51 -0.74
CA VAL A 95 10.59 7.76 -1.15
C VAL A 95 9.21 7.51 -1.75
N CYS A 96 9.05 6.49 -2.57
CA CYS A 96 7.72 6.08 -3.05
C CYS A 96 6.79 5.75 -1.88
N ALA A 97 7.30 5.04 -0.86
CA ALA A 97 6.56 4.72 0.35
C ALA A 97 6.16 5.98 1.13
N THR A 98 7.10 6.94 1.29
CA THR A 98 6.84 8.22 1.94
C THR A 98 5.73 9.00 1.21
N TYR A 99 5.78 9.04 -0.12
CA TYR A 99 4.74 9.67 -0.92
C TYR A 99 3.38 8.98 -0.73
N LEU A 100 3.34 7.65 -0.76
CA LEU A 100 2.11 6.88 -0.54
C LEU A 100 1.49 7.16 0.84
N VAL A 101 2.31 7.26 1.89
CA VAL A 101 1.82 7.65 3.21
C VAL A 101 1.12 8.99 3.16
N LEU A 102 1.78 10.03 2.62
CA LEU A 102 1.19 11.36 2.52
C LEU A 102 -0.06 11.37 1.62
N TYR A 103 -0.04 10.61 0.54
CA TYR A 103 -1.18 10.44 -0.37
C TYR A 103 -2.41 9.88 0.36
N TYR A 104 -2.27 8.75 1.09
CA TYR A 104 -3.37 8.19 1.88
C TYR A 104 -3.84 9.14 2.98
N LEU A 105 -2.91 9.78 3.71
CA LEU A 105 -3.28 10.73 4.77
C LEU A 105 -4.14 11.88 4.25
N ASN A 106 -3.90 12.34 3.01
CA ASN A 106 -4.71 13.40 2.39
C ASN A 106 -6.15 12.97 2.10
N TYR A 107 -6.41 11.68 1.85
CA TYR A 107 -7.78 11.15 1.70
C TYR A 107 -8.50 10.99 3.04
N PHE A 108 -7.79 10.51 4.06
CA PHE A 108 -8.40 10.18 5.34
C PHE A 108 -8.55 11.39 6.26
N PHE A 109 -7.64 12.35 6.21
CA PHE A 109 -7.60 13.50 7.11
C PHE A 109 -7.52 14.83 6.35
N LYS A 110 -8.34 15.79 6.77
CA LYS A 110 -8.39 17.10 6.14
C LYS A 110 -7.34 18.07 6.69
N ASP A 111 -7.02 17.94 7.97
CA ASP A 111 -6.15 18.87 8.68
C ASP A 111 -4.78 18.26 8.97
N GLU A 112 -3.75 19.11 8.92
CA GLU A 112 -2.36 18.73 9.09
C GLU A 112 -2.05 18.23 10.52
N VAL A 113 -2.78 18.74 11.54
CA VAL A 113 -2.57 18.35 12.94
C VAL A 113 -2.92 16.88 13.13
N THR A 114 -4.04 16.44 12.58
CA THR A 114 -4.47 15.04 12.65
C THR A 114 -3.50 14.12 11.87
N LYS A 115 -3.01 14.55 10.69
CA LYS A 115 -1.99 13.81 9.93
C LYS A 115 -0.69 13.66 10.74
N CYS A 116 -0.22 14.76 11.34
CA CYS A 116 0.96 14.74 12.22
C CYS A 116 0.75 13.82 13.43
N SER A 117 -0.42 13.87 14.07
CA SER A 117 -0.74 13.00 15.21
C SER A 117 -0.68 11.54 14.84
N PHE A 118 -1.29 11.16 13.71
CA PHE A 118 -1.20 9.78 13.18
C PHE A 118 0.25 9.33 12.98
N LEU A 119 1.07 10.18 12.36
CA LEU A 119 2.47 9.85 12.11
C LEU A 119 3.28 9.72 13.41
N LEU A 120 3.05 10.60 14.39
CA LEU A 120 3.72 10.57 15.70
C LEU A 120 3.38 9.32 16.52
N GLU A 121 2.18 8.77 16.37
CA GLU A 121 1.79 7.51 17.03
C GLU A 121 2.50 6.29 16.42
N ASN A 122 2.96 6.40 15.18
CA ASN A 122 3.49 5.29 14.40
C ASN A 122 5.02 5.31 14.23
N TYR A 123 5.74 6.30 14.80
CA TYR A 123 7.20 6.32 14.74
C TYR A 123 7.85 6.78 16.06
N THR A 124 9.04 6.25 16.36
CA THR A 124 9.77 6.49 17.64
C THR A 124 10.78 7.65 17.57
N GLY A 125 10.97 8.29 16.43
CA GLY A 125 12.00 9.30 16.20
C GLY A 125 13.42 8.76 15.99
N LYS A 126 13.60 7.44 15.97
CA LYS A 126 14.89 6.75 15.75
C LYS A 126 15.62 7.24 14.50
N TYR A 127 14.90 7.49 13.41
CA TYR A 127 15.44 7.85 12.10
C TYR A 127 15.55 9.37 11.84
N LYS A 128 15.27 10.20 12.84
CA LYS A 128 15.35 11.67 12.72
C LYS A 128 16.71 12.17 12.24
N LYS A 129 17.81 11.57 12.72
CA LYS A 129 19.17 11.97 12.31
C LYS A 129 19.44 11.60 10.86
N GLU A 130 18.96 10.45 10.43
CA GLU A 130 19.10 9.97 9.06
C GLU A 130 18.34 10.88 8.09
N PHE A 131 17.11 11.26 8.41
CA PHE A 131 16.36 12.23 7.62
C PHE A 131 17.07 13.58 7.50
N LYS A 132 17.64 14.09 8.60
CA LYS A 132 18.40 15.36 8.60
C LYS A 132 19.67 15.34 7.75
N ASN A 133 20.24 14.17 7.53
CA ASN A 133 21.44 13.98 6.71
C ASN A 133 21.09 13.82 5.22
N LEU A 134 19.82 13.67 4.88
CA LEU A 134 19.39 13.77 3.48
C LEU A 134 19.45 15.23 3.04
N PRO A 135 19.85 15.52 1.80
CA PRO A 135 19.67 16.86 1.23
C PRO A 135 18.21 17.29 1.45
N ILE A 136 18.00 18.47 2.01
CA ILE A 136 16.67 19.00 2.36
C ILE A 136 15.71 18.98 1.15
N ASP A 137 16.28 19.12 -0.04
CA ASP A 137 15.55 19.12 -1.31
C ASP A 137 15.08 17.72 -1.76
N LEU A 138 15.68 16.64 -1.21
CA LEU A 138 15.40 15.29 -1.68
C LEU A 138 13.92 14.90 -1.58
N PRO A 139 13.20 15.11 -0.47
CA PRO A 139 11.77 14.81 -0.40
C PRO A 139 10.94 15.69 -1.35
N ILE A 140 11.32 16.96 -1.51
CA ILE A 140 10.61 17.93 -2.37
C ILE A 140 10.93 17.67 -3.84
N GLU A 141 12.19 17.46 -4.19
CA GLU A 141 12.60 17.07 -5.54
C GLU A 141 12.05 15.70 -5.91
N TYR A 142 11.96 14.80 -4.96
CA TYR A 142 11.37 13.49 -5.17
C TYR A 142 9.85 13.57 -5.32
N MET A 143 9.16 14.40 -4.55
CA MET A 143 7.74 14.67 -4.79
C MET A 143 7.52 15.36 -6.14
N LYS A 144 8.43 16.26 -6.55
CA LYS A 144 8.44 16.83 -7.90
C LYS A 144 8.83 15.79 -8.95
N SER A 145 9.80 14.91 -8.68
CA SER A 145 10.22 13.84 -9.59
C SER A 145 9.20 12.72 -9.66
N LEU A 146 8.48 12.40 -8.58
CA LEU A 146 7.36 11.48 -8.63
C LEU A 146 6.18 12.06 -9.43
N LYS A 147 5.92 13.37 -9.34
CA LYS A 147 5.03 14.06 -10.29
C LYS A 147 5.61 14.05 -11.72
N GLY A 148 6.91 14.22 -11.90
CA GLY A 148 7.60 14.14 -13.21
C GLY A 148 7.69 12.71 -13.75
N VAL A 149 7.98 11.75 -12.90
CA VAL A 149 8.00 10.31 -13.21
C VAL A 149 6.57 9.78 -13.40
N ALA A 150 5.59 10.30 -12.69
CA ALA A 150 4.18 10.00 -12.92
C ALA A 150 3.71 10.53 -14.29
N SER A 151 4.22 11.67 -14.76
CA SER A 151 3.89 12.21 -16.09
C SER A 151 4.60 11.49 -17.24
N ALA A 152 5.75 10.85 -16.98
CA ALA A 152 6.56 10.21 -18.04
C ALA A 152 6.20 8.75 -18.35
N LEU A 153 5.35 8.10 -17.56
CA LEU A 153 5.14 6.64 -17.61
C LEU A 153 3.66 6.22 -17.53
N ASP A 154 2.71 6.76 -18.21
CA ASP A 154 1.29 6.29 -18.18
C ASP A 154 0.72 6.02 -16.75
N ARG A 155 1.47 6.43 -15.71
CA ARG A 155 1.16 6.21 -14.30
C ARG A 155 0.01 7.08 -13.83
N TYR A 156 -0.32 8.08 -14.62
CA TYR A 156 -1.45 8.97 -14.37
C TYR A 156 -2.76 8.20 -14.27
N ASP A 157 -2.92 7.17 -15.11
CA ASP A 157 -4.13 6.34 -15.12
C ASP A 157 -4.27 5.52 -13.83
N TYR A 158 -3.16 4.98 -13.30
CA TYR A 158 -3.21 4.20 -12.05
C TYR A 158 -3.59 5.06 -10.84
N PHE A 159 -3.01 6.26 -10.72
CA PHE A 159 -3.37 7.16 -9.63
C PHE A 159 -4.79 7.69 -9.79
N GLN A 160 -5.25 8.00 -11.00
CA GLN A 160 -6.65 8.38 -11.24
C GLN A 160 -7.63 7.26 -10.87
N GLU A 161 -7.29 6.00 -11.19
CA GLU A 161 -8.11 4.87 -10.77
C GLU A 161 -8.10 4.68 -9.25
N MET A 162 -6.93 4.81 -8.60
CA MET A 162 -6.84 4.77 -7.14
C MET A 162 -7.63 5.93 -6.50
N ASP A 163 -7.53 7.14 -7.04
CA ASP A 163 -8.29 8.31 -6.60
C ASP A 163 -9.80 8.03 -6.63
N LYS A 164 -10.28 7.42 -7.69
CA LYS A 164 -11.69 7.03 -7.83
C LYS A 164 -12.13 6.07 -6.71
N TYR A 165 -11.34 5.02 -6.47
CA TYR A 165 -11.68 4.02 -5.45
C TYR A 165 -11.53 4.57 -4.03
N LEU A 166 -10.49 5.36 -3.75
CA LEU A 166 -10.31 6.02 -2.46
C LEU A 166 -11.41 7.05 -2.19
N THR A 167 -11.78 7.84 -3.19
CA THR A 167 -12.90 8.78 -3.09
C THR A 167 -14.19 8.04 -2.76
N SER A 168 -14.53 6.99 -3.53
CA SER A 168 -15.73 6.18 -3.29
C SER A 168 -15.70 5.50 -1.91
N TYR A 169 -14.54 5.00 -1.49
CA TYR A 169 -14.34 4.43 -0.16
C TYR A 169 -14.62 5.45 0.94
N MET A 170 -14.09 6.68 0.80
CA MET A 170 -14.26 7.72 1.81
C MET A 170 -15.68 8.31 1.82
N GLU A 171 -16.33 8.42 0.68
CA GLU A 171 -17.75 8.81 0.59
C GLU A 171 -18.64 7.82 1.32
N GLU A 172 -18.44 6.52 1.09
CA GLU A 172 -19.18 5.47 1.76
C GLU A 172 -18.85 5.40 3.25
N TYR A 173 -17.56 5.51 3.63
CA TYR A 173 -17.15 5.61 5.02
C TYR A 173 -17.87 6.74 5.75
N ASN A 174 -17.88 7.95 5.19
CA ASN A 174 -18.51 9.12 5.83
C ASN A 174 -20.03 8.96 5.95
N ARG A 175 -20.68 8.20 5.07
CA ARG A 175 -22.10 7.84 5.18
C ARG A 175 -22.37 7.00 6.43
N PHE A 176 -21.54 5.99 6.71
CA PHE A 176 -21.66 5.13 7.88
C PHE A 176 -21.18 5.81 9.17
N ASP A 177 -20.22 6.71 9.12
CA ASP A 177 -19.77 7.51 10.27
C ASP A 177 -20.92 8.34 10.84
N SER A 178 -21.80 8.85 9.98
CA SER A 178 -23.00 9.60 10.39
C SER A 178 -24.06 8.75 11.10
N THR A 179 -24.04 7.42 10.94
CA THR A 179 -25.00 6.48 11.54
C THR A 179 -24.47 5.73 12.76
N ASN A 180 -23.21 5.94 13.16
CA ASN A 180 -22.49 5.18 14.19
C ASN A 180 -22.34 3.66 13.90
N ASP A 181 -22.47 3.23 12.65
CA ASP A 181 -22.35 1.83 12.22
C ASP A 181 -20.92 1.47 11.75
N LEU A 182 -19.91 2.15 12.29
CA LEU A 182 -18.53 1.93 11.91
C LEU A 182 -17.93 0.69 12.57
N TYR A 183 -17.30 -0.13 11.76
CA TYR A 183 -16.54 -1.29 12.20
C TYR A 183 -15.13 -0.95 12.66
N ASN A 184 -14.59 0.24 12.29
CA ASN A 184 -13.24 0.65 12.64
C ASN A 184 -13.04 2.17 12.55
N THR A 185 -12.06 2.71 13.27
CA THR A 185 -11.71 4.15 13.26
C THR A 185 -10.89 4.53 12.02
N LYS A 186 -10.91 5.80 11.62
CA LYS A 186 -10.07 6.31 10.51
C LYS A 186 -8.58 6.02 10.72
N PHE A 187 -8.08 6.16 11.94
CA PHE A 187 -6.68 5.86 12.29
C PHE A 187 -6.33 4.39 12.01
N ASN A 188 -7.16 3.47 12.48
CA ASN A 188 -6.94 2.04 12.25
C ASN A 188 -7.09 1.65 10.77
N LEU A 189 -8.03 2.28 10.06
CA LEU A 189 -8.24 2.03 8.63
C LEU A 189 -7.02 2.46 7.83
N VAL A 190 -6.58 3.72 7.96
CA VAL A 190 -5.42 4.21 7.22
C VAL A 190 -4.15 3.44 7.59
N GLY A 191 -3.97 3.11 8.88
CA GLY A 191 -2.87 2.25 9.33
C GLY A 191 -2.89 0.88 8.66
N SER A 192 -4.08 0.28 8.50
CA SER A 192 -4.23 -1.01 7.81
C SER A 192 -3.92 -0.93 6.31
N PHE A 193 -4.35 0.13 5.63
CA PHE A 193 -3.99 0.37 4.23
C PHE A 193 -2.49 0.55 4.07
N LEU A 194 -1.88 1.44 4.86
CA LEU A 194 -0.46 1.74 4.80
C LEU A 194 0.42 0.53 5.12
N HIS A 195 0.05 -0.24 6.16
CA HIS A 195 0.76 -1.48 6.49
C HIS A 195 0.77 -2.46 5.31
N LEU A 196 -0.36 -2.66 4.62
CA LEU A 196 -0.40 -3.53 3.44
C LEU A 196 0.35 -2.96 2.25
N SER A 197 0.34 -1.64 2.05
CA SER A 197 1.13 -0.98 1.01
C SER A 197 2.63 -1.18 1.25
N MET A 198 3.10 -0.97 2.50
CA MET A 198 4.50 -1.21 2.87
C MET A 198 4.88 -2.68 2.73
N ASN A 199 3.99 -3.59 3.13
CA ASN A 199 4.18 -5.03 2.98
C ASN A 199 4.38 -5.44 1.51
N ARG A 200 3.54 -4.94 0.61
CA ARG A 200 3.69 -5.20 -0.83
C ARG A 200 4.98 -4.62 -1.40
N LEU A 201 5.34 -3.43 -0.95
CA LEU A 201 6.48 -2.67 -1.46
C LEU A 201 7.83 -3.25 -0.99
N ASN A 202 7.96 -3.59 0.28
CA ASN A 202 9.25 -3.96 0.90
C ASN A 202 9.19 -5.23 1.77
N GLY A 203 8.10 -6.00 1.73
CA GLY A 203 7.92 -7.18 2.57
C GLY A 203 7.60 -6.83 4.02
N ILE A 204 7.72 -7.82 4.92
CA ILE A 204 7.51 -7.63 6.34
C ILE A 204 8.76 -7.00 6.95
N ASN A 205 8.81 -5.69 6.96
CA ASN A 205 9.95 -4.93 7.47
C ASN A 205 9.47 -3.75 8.31
N ARG A 206 9.35 -3.97 9.63
CA ARG A 206 8.91 -2.93 10.57
C ARG A 206 9.86 -1.73 10.64
N GLU A 207 11.16 -1.96 10.48
CA GLU A 207 12.14 -0.86 10.47
C GLU A 207 11.94 0.04 9.26
N PHE A 208 11.66 -0.54 8.09
CA PHE A 208 11.33 0.22 6.90
C PHE A 208 10.04 1.03 7.08
N GLU A 209 8.99 0.44 7.63
CA GLU A 209 7.71 1.09 7.89
C GLU A 209 7.87 2.27 8.86
N GLU A 210 8.59 2.08 9.97
CA GLU A 210 8.89 3.14 10.94
C GLU A 210 9.71 4.28 10.31
N LYS A 211 10.68 3.95 9.47
CA LYS A 211 11.50 4.92 8.73
C LYS A 211 10.65 5.74 7.77
N VAL A 212 9.72 5.11 7.05
CA VAL A 212 8.76 5.77 6.16
C VAL A 212 7.87 6.76 6.91
N TYR A 213 7.29 6.36 8.04
CA TYR A 213 6.49 7.28 8.86
C TYR A 213 7.29 8.46 9.40
N CYS A 214 8.53 8.22 9.81
CA CYS A 214 9.44 9.27 10.23
C CYS A 214 9.69 10.28 9.08
N PHE A 215 9.96 9.78 7.89
CA PHE A 215 10.21 10.61 6.70
C PHE A 215 8.96 11.39 6.28
N ALA A 216 7.80 10.76 6.29
CA ALA A 216 6.53 11.42 6.01
C ALA A 216 6.24 12.55 7.01
N TYR A 217 6.49 12.34 8.30
CA TYR A 217 6.33 13.37 9.34
C TYR A 217 7.22 14.59 9.09
N TYR A 218 8.52 14.38 8.81
CA TYR A 218 9.41 15.51 8.57
C TYR A 218 9.15 16.19 7.23
N THR A 219 8.73 15.46 6.22
CA THR A 219 8.32 16.05 4.93
C THR A 219 7.10 16.94 5.09
N LEU A 220 6.08 16.46 5.82
CA LEU A 220 4.86 17.22 6.10
C LEU A 220 5.17 18.52 6.87
N ASN A 221 6.00 18.42 7.92
CA ASN A 221 6.40 19.60 8.70
C ASN A 221 7.27 20.56 7.88
N ALA A 222 8.15 20.08 7.01
CA ALA A 222 8.97 20.97 6.17
C ALA A 222 8.12 21.78 5.18
N GLN A 223 7.01 21.23 4.69
CA GLN A 223 6.09 21.94 3.79
C GLN A 223 5.41 23.14 4.47
N GLN A 224 5.17 23.09 5.79
CA GLN A 224 4.58 24.21 6.54
C GLN A 224 5.49 25.44 6.64
N TYR A 225 6.78 25.34 6.33
CA TYR A 225 7.73 26.45 6.37
C TYR A 225 8.06 27.03 4.99
N ILE A 226 7.46 26.48 3.92
CA ILE A 226 7.71 26.88 2.53
C ILE A 226 6.53 27.69 1.96
N GLU A 227 5.36 27.62 2.59
CA GLU A 227 4.20 28.49 2.33
C GLU A 227 4.30 29.79 3.15
#